data_f9720e2affc2782507d7eef3ca6f8953
#
_entry.id   f9720e2affc2782507d7eef3ca6f8953
#
_cell.length_a   1.000
_cell.length_b   1.000
_cell.length_c   1.000
_cell.angle_alpha   90.00
_cell.angle_beta   90.00
_cell.angle_gamma   90.00
#
_symmetry.space_group_name_H-M   'P 1'
#
loop_
_entity.id
_entity.type
_entity.pdbx_description
1 polymer ?
#
loop_
_entity_poly.entity_id
_entity_poly.type
_entity_poly.pdbx_seq_one_letter_code
_entity_poly.pdbx_strand_id
1 'polypeptide(L)'
;YMGLRVFENKNGVFNPVSNSLENEKGWWNTIHSEDINNDGMIDLIVGNHGLNSRFKASNENPIRLFFNDFDRNGFGEGIISFRAKDGKYYPYALRHDLIDQIKSLKKKFPDYESFKDADISKIFTEKEMQGVLIFDATNLETSIFINKGNFEFEKISLPQEVQFSPVYAINTSDFDNDGDKDIVMGGNLFNVKPEVGIYDASYGIYLENIDGKSFNFHPSGKGFFLKGEIRDILMINDSQMLVTRNKDSLTIYNFNPE
;
A
#
# COMPACT_ATOMS: atom_id res chain seq x y z
N TYR A 1 0.60 -7.31 -3.75
CA TYR A 1 -0.11 -8.45 -4.35
C TYR A 1 -0.19 -9.67 -3.43
N MET A 2 0.05 -9.51 -2.15
CA MET A 2 0.03 -10.61 -1.18
C MET A 2 -0.88 -10.24 -0.02
N GLY A 3 -1.53 -11.25 0.58
CA GLY A 3 -2.16 -11.12 1.88
C GLY A 3 -1.12 -10.94 2.98
N LEU A 4 -1.54 -10.37 4.09
CA LEU A 4 -0.71 -10.30 5.29
C LEU A 4 -0.57 -11.72 5.88
N ARG A 5 0.66 -12.09 6.27
CA ARG A 5 0.94 -13.42 6.79
C ARG A 5 1.31 -13.34 8.26
N VAL A 6 0.75 -14.24 9.04
CA VAL A 6 1.05 -14.40 10.46
C VAL A 6 1.86 -15.66 10.67
N PHE A 7 2.89 -15.56 11.50
CA PHE A 7 3.73 -16.68 11.92
C PHE A 7 3.74 -16.77 13.43
N GLU A 8 3.43 -17.95 13.95
CA GLU A 8 3.56 -18.25 15.37
C GLU A 8 5.00 -18.67 15.67
N ASN A 9 5.62 -18.03 16.65
CA ASN A 9 6.94 -18.41 17.11
C ASN A 9 6.81 -19.49 18.22
N LYS A 10 7.21 -20.71 17.90
CA LYS A 10 7.31 -21.82 18.87
C LYS A 10 8.78 -22.14 19.11
N ASN A 11 9.29 -21.68 20.25
CA ASN A 11 10.68 -21.95 20.68
C ASN A 11 11.74 -21.55 19.62
N GLY A 12 11.57 -20.38 18.97
CA GLY A 12 12.50 -19.87 17.96
C GLY A 12 12.21 -20.34 16.53
N VAL A 13 11.19 -21.18 16.33
CA VAL A 13 10.74 -21.65 15.01
C VAL A 13 9.46 -20.92 14.62
N PHE A 14 9.49 -20.24 13.48
CA PHE A 14 8.33 -19.54 12.92
C PHE A 14 7.49 -20.49 12.07
N ASN A 15 6.26 -20.75 12.50
CA ASN A 15 5.30 -21.58 11.78
C ASN A 15 4.20 -20.71 11.18
N PRO A 16 3.90 -20.82 9.87
CA PRO A 16 2.81 -20.08 9.28
C PRO A 16 1.48 -20.51 9.90
N VAL A 17 0.62 -19.54 10.19
CA VAL A 17 -0.71 -19.76 10.77
C VAL A 17 -1.75 -19.21 9.82
N SER A 18 -2.82 -19.98 9.58
CA SER A 18 -3.97 -19.49 8.83
C SER A 18 -4.66 -18.39 9.63
N ASN A 19 -5.00 -17.30 8.97
CA ASN A 19 -5.54 -16.09 9.59
C ASN A 19 -6.47 -15.35 8.61
N SER A 20 -7.30 -14.46 9.15
CA SER A 20 -8.27 -13.70 8.35
C SER A 20 -7.61 -12.71 7.37
N LEU A 21 -6.35 -12.31 7.61
CA LEU A 21 -5.64 -11.32 6.79
C LEU A 21 -5.07 -11.87 5.47
N GLU A 22 -5.07 -13.19 5.27
CA GLU A 22 -4.55 -13.82 4.04
C GLU A 22 -5.30 -13.36 2.78
N ASN A 23 -6.57 -12.97 2.95
CA ASN A 23 -7.43 -12.48 1.88
C ASN A 23 -7.29 -10.98 1.63
N GLU A 24 -6.68 -10.23 2.55
CA GLU A 24 -6.38 -8.81 2.41
C GLU A 24 -5.15 -8.60 1.52
N LYS A 25 -5.33 -8.74 0.20
CA LYS A 25 -4.24 -8.64 -0.78
C LYS A 25 -4.04 -7.20 -1.21
N GLY A 26 -2.95 -6.59 -0.76
CA GLY A 26 -2.67 -5.17 -0.98
C GLY A 26 -1.29 -4.86 -1.57
N TRP A 27 -1.03 -3.58 -1.71
CA TRP A 27 0.29 -3.01 -1.96
C TRP A 27 0.84 -2.45 -0.64
N TRP A 28 1.01 -3.35 0.33
CA TRP A 28 1.41 -3.00 1.68
C TRP A 28 2.81 -2.42 1.72
N ASN A 29 2.98 -1.24 2.33
CA ASN A 29 4.23 -0.52 2.43
C ASN A 29 4.88 -0.63 3.80
N THR A 30 4.07 -0.66 4.86
CA THR A 30 4.54 -0.71 6.24
C THR A 30 3.50 -1.36 7.15
N ILE A 31 3.95 -1.91 8.26
CA ILE A 31 3.13 -2.46 9.34
C ILE A 31 3.65 -1.88 10.65
N HIS A 32 2.75 -1.33 11.44
CA HIS A 32 2.99 -0.93 12.83
C HIS A 32 2.10 -1.76 13.74
N SER A 33 2.62 -2.15 14.90
CA SER A 33 1.91 -2.98 15.87
C SER A 33 1.74 -2.24 17.19
N GLU A 34 0.50 -2.13 17.67
CA GLU A 34 0.14 -1.44 18.91
C GLU A 34 -1.17 -2.03 19.46
N ASP A 35 -1.35 -2.02 20.76
CA ASP A 35 -2.66 -2.22 21.39
C ASP A 35 -3.43 -0.90 21.32
N ILE A 36 -4.12 -0.67 20.20
CA ILE A 36 -4.71 0.64 19.88
C ILE A 36 -6.06 0.87 20.58
N ASN A 37 -6.67 -0.20 21.06
CA ASN A 37 -7.97 -0.18 21.74
C ASN A 37 -7.90 -0.51 23.23
N ASN A 38 -6.69 -0.66 23.78
CA ASN A 38 -6.39 -0.95 25.19
C ASN A 38 -7.06 -2.27 25.68
N ASP A 39 -7.21 -3.29 24.81
CA ASP A 39 -7.81 -4.58 25.17
C ASP A 39 -6.77 -5.64 25.58
N GLY A 40 -5.48 -5.31 25.55
CA GLY A 40 -4.35 -6.17 25.90
C GLY A 40 -3.86 -7.05 24.76
N MET A 41 -4.43 -6.93 23.56
CA MET A 41 -3.99 -7.65 22.36
C MET A 41 -3.36 -6.66 21.36
N ILE A 42 -2.30 -7.11 20.69
CA ILE A 42 -1.62 -6.27 19.69
C ILE A 42 -2.43 -6.25 18.39
N ASP A 43 -2.79 -5.05 17.98
CA ASP A 43 -3.42 -4.74 16.71
C ASP A 43 -2.40 -4.38 15.63
N LEU A 44 -2.83 -4.27 14.38
CA LEU A 44 -1.98 -3.92 13.26
C LEU A 44 -2.50 -2.67 12.56
N ILE A 45 -1.64 -1.67 12.39
CA ILE A 45 -1.89 -0.50 11.57
C ILE A 45 -1.06 -0.66 10.31
N VAL A 46 -1.69 -0.75 9.14
CA VAL A 46 -1.02 -1.19 7.92
C VAL A 46 -1.14 -0.14 6.83
N GLY A 47 0.00 0.43 6.44
CA GLY A 47 0.11 1.43 5.38
C GLY A 47 0.07 0.80 4.00
N ASN A 48 -0.72 1.40 3.10
CA ASN A 48 -0.94 0.94 1.74
C ASN A 48 -0.76 2.09 0.73
N HIS A 49 -1.10 1.83 -0.54
CA HIS A 49 -1.01 2.80 -1.63
C HIS A 49 -1.98 3.98 -1.50
N GLY A 50 -3.08 3.80 -0.79
CA GLY A 50 -4.18 4.76 -0.71
C GLY A 50 -5.15 4.66 -1.89
N LEU A 51 -6.22 5.47 -1.83
CA LEU A 51 -7.33 5.39 -2.78
C LEU A 51 -7.36 6.53 -3.81
N ASN A 52 -6.49 7.55 -3.64
CA ASN A 52 -6.41 8.72 -4.52
C ASN A 52 -5.41 8.48 -5.67
N SER A 53 -5.67 7.47 -6.48
CA SER A 53 -4.85 7.15 -7.64
C SER A 53 -5.71 6.62 -8.79
N ARG A 54 -5.11 6.43 -9.97
CA ARG A 54 -5.77 5.74 -11.09
C ARG A 54 -6.03 4.27 -10.83
N PHE A 55 -5.34 3.69 -9.87
CA PHE A 55 -5.48 2.29 -9.49
C PHE A 55 -6.73 2.11 -8.64
N LYS A 56 -7.62 1.21 -9.05
CA LYS A 56 -8.84 0.86 -8.33
C LYS A 56 -8.90 -0.65 -8.18
N ALA A 57 -9.05 -1.12 -6.94
CA ALA A 57 -9.06 -2.55 -6.61
C ALA A 57 -10.25 -2.88 -5.73
N SER A 58 -10.85 -4.04 -5.98
CA SER A 58 -11.83 -4.68 -5.11
C SER A 58 -11.75 -6.20 -5.27
N ASN A 59 -12.47 -6.95 -4.46
CA ASN A 59 -12.54 -8.40 -4.60
C ASN A 59 -13.13 -8.83 -5.95
N GLU A 60 -14.11 -8.08 -6.47
CA GLU A 60 -14.75 -8.36 -7.77
C GLU A 60 -13.89 -7.92 -8.94
N ASN A 61 -13.11 -6.84 -8.75
CA ASN A 61 -12.28 -6.24 -9.79
C ASN A 61 -10.85 -6.00 -9.27
N PRO A 62 -10.06 -7.07 -9.05
CA PRO A 62 -8.70 -6.94 -8.57
C PRO A 62 -7.80 -6.30 -9.63
N ILE A 63 -6.79 -5.57 -9.16
CA ILE A 63 -5.63 -5.25 -9.98
C ILE A 63 -4.80 -6.52 -10.09
N ARG A 64 -4.47 -6.92 -11.30
CA ARG A 64 -3.74 -8.16 -11.57
C ARG A 64 -2.36 -7.89 -12.14
N LEU A 65 -1.37 -8.54 -11.56
CA LEU A 65 -0.03 -8.63 -12.10
C LEU A 65 0.13 -9.98 -12.79
N PHE A 66 0.42 -9.94 -14.08
CA PHE A 66 0.91 -11.09 -14.85
C PHE A 66 2.43 -11.01 -14.88
N PHE A 67 3.11 -12.06 -14.42
CA PHE A 67 4.57 -12.10 -14.37
C PHE A 67 5.08 -13.36 -15.06
N ASN A 68 5.92 -13.19 -16.06
CA ASN A 68 6.58 -14.26 -16.80
C ASN A 68 7.78 -13.71 -17.56
N ASP A 69 8.65 -14.57 -18.05
CA ASP A 69 9.61 -14.28 -19.13
C ASP A 69 8.89 -14.45 -20.48
N PHE A 70 8.14 -13.38 -20.90
CA PHE A 70 7.26 -13.44 -22.07
C PHE A 70 8.03 -13.50 -23.39
N ASP A 71 9.22 -12.94 -23.48
CA ASP A 71 10.04 -12.92 -24.70
C ASP A 71 11.17 -13.95 -24.66
N ARG A 72 11.30 -14.71 -23.57
CA ARG A 72 12.29 -15.78 -23.34
C ARG A 72 13.73 -15.31 -23.38
N ASN A 73 13.97 -14.11 -22.85
CA ASN A 73 15.30 -13.52 -22.75
C ASN A 73 16.03 -13.87 -21.44
N GLY A 74 15.38 -14.59 -20.52
CA GLY A 74 15.90 -14.97 -19.21
C GLY A 74 15.57 -13.99 -18.09
N PHE A 75 14.84 -12.90 -18.37
CA PHE A 75 14.35 -11.93 -17.40
C PHE A 75 12.82 -11.94 -17.37
N GLY A 76 12.24 -11.79 -16.19
CA GLY A 76 10.80 -11.77 -16.05
C GLY A 76 10.23 -10.36 -16.21
N GLU A 77 9.15 -10.22 -16.97
CA GLU A 77 8.39 -8.98 -17.11
C GLU A 77 7.12 -9.02 -16.27
N GLY A 78 6.80 -7.89 -15.65
CA GLY A 78 5.58 -7.69 -14.87
C GLY A 78 4.58 -6.79 -15.59
N ILE A 79 3.39 -7.31 -15.90
CA ILE A 79 2.31 -6.56 -16.58
C ILE A 79 1.17 -6.32 -15.60
N ILE A 80 1.12 -5.10 -15.04
CA ILE A 80 0.02 -4.66 -14.18
C ILE A 80 -1.20 -4.38 -15.05
N SER A 81 -2.36 -4.92 -14.69
CA SER A 81 -3.58 -4.86 -15.48
C SER A 81 -4.81 -4.62 -14.61
N PHE A 82 -5.83 -4.03 -15.18
CA PHE A 82 -7.14 -3.83 -14.57
C PHE A 82 -8.20 -4.65 -15.29
N ARG A 83 -9.24 -5.05 -14.56
CA ARG A 83 -10.40 -5.72 -15.13
C ARG A 83 -11.39 -4.68 -15.65
N ALA A 84 -11.71 -4.73 -16.94
CA ALA A 84 -12.70 -3.85 -17.55
C ALA A 84 -14.13 -4.42 -17.42
N LYS A 85 -15.13 -3.63 -17.81
CA LYS A 85 -16.55 -4.01 -17.73
C LYS A 85 -16.90 -5.24 -18.57
N ASP A 86 -16.14 -5.53 -19.62
CA ASP A 86 -16.29 -6.73 -20.45
C ASP A 86 -15.69 -8.00 -19.81
N GLY A 87 -15.15 -7.88 -18.60
CA GLY A 87 -14.56 -8.97 -17.84
C GLY A 87 -13.11 -9.29 -18.21
N LYS A 88 -12.53 -8.59 -19.18
CA LYS A 88 -11.16 -8.81 -19.62
C LYS A 88 -10.16 -7.95 -18.87
N TYR A 89 -8.89 -8.36 -18.93
CA TYR A 89 -7.80 -7.61 -18.32
C TYR A 89 -7.03 -6.82 -19.37
N TYR A 90 -6.88 -5.52 -19.11
CA TYR A 90 -6.15 -4.57 -19.95
C TYR A 90 -4.94 -4.03 -19.18
N PRO A 91 -3.78 -3.88 -19.84
CA PRO A 91 -2.60 -3.34 -19.17
C PRO A 91 -2.77 -1.87 -18.81
N TYR A 92 -2.23 -1.48 -17.64
CA TYR A 92 -2.05 -0.07 -17.29
C TYR A 92 -0.93 0.59 -18.10
N ALA A 93 0.05 -0.21 -18.50
CA ALA A 93 1.19 0.24 -19.31
C ALA A 93 0.74 0.64 -20.71
N LEU A 94 1.31 1.73 -21.23
CA LEU A 94 1.09 2.15 -22.60
C LEU A 94 1.86 1.24 -23.57
N ARG A 95 1.47 1.30 -24.85
CA ARG A 95 2.09 0.50 -25.91
C ARG A 95 3.62 0.60 -25.90
N HIS A 96 4.17 1.81 -25.81
CA HIS A 96 5.63 2.01 -25.85
C HIS A 96 6.33 1.40 -24.65
N ASP A 97 5.73 1.47 -23.44
CA ASP A 97 6.26 0.84 -22.22
C ASP A 97 6.39 -0.67 -22.37
N LEU A 98 5.35 -1.31 -22.93
CA LEU A 98 5.38 -2.76 -23.14
C LEU A 98 6.39 -3.17 -24.22
N ILE A 99 6.51 -2.38 -25.30
CA ILE A 99 7.50 -2.62 -26.35
C ILE A 99 8.93 -2.42 -25.82
N ASP A 100 9.12 -1.50 -24.88
CA ASP A 100 10.44 -1.30 -24.30
C ASP A 100 10.89 -2.48 -23.44
N GLN A 101 9.96 -3.14 -22.77
CA GLN A 101 10.20 -4.39 -22.05
C GLN A 101 10.27 -5.59 -23.01
N ILE A 102 9.30 -5.72 -23.93
CA ILE A 102 9.11 -6.90 -24.78
C ILE A 102 9.17 -6.47 -26.24
N LYS A 103 10.38 -6.45 -26.82
CA LYS A 103 10.64 -5.91 -28.16
C LYS A 103 9.84 -6.58 -29.28
N SER A 104 9.48 -7.86 -29.12
CA SER A 104 8.68 -8.62 -30.10
C SER A 104 7.31 -8.02 -30.35
N LEU A 105 6.71 -7.35 -29.35
CA LEU A 105 5.41 -6.69 -29.43
C LEU A 105 5.36 -5.56 -30.47
N LYS A 106 6.51 -4.94 -30.80
CA LYS A 106 6.58 -3.89 -31.83
C LYS A 106 6.08 -4.37 -33.20
N LYS A 107 6.35 -5.63 -33.55
CA LYS A 107 5.90 -6.23 -34.81
C LYS A 107 4.40 -6.54 -34.78
N LYS A 108 3.88 -6.94 -33.61
CA LYS A 108 2.46 -7.26 -33.43
C LYS A 108 1.57 -6.02 -33.38
N PHE A 109 2.08 -4.97 -32.75
CA PHE A 109 1.39 -3.68 -32.56
C PHE A 109 2.24 -2.56 -33.14
N PRO A 110 2.23 -2.32 -34.47
CA PRO A 110 3.11 -1.33 -35.11
C PRO A 110 2.77 0.12 -34.70
N ASP A 111 1.52 0.38 -34.35
CA ASP A 111 1.01 1.70 -33.97
C ASP A 111 0.02 1.63 -32.78
N TYR A 112 -0.44 2.76 -32.30
CA TYR A 112 -1.39 2.85 -31.19
C TYR A 112 -2.79 2.36 -31.58
N GLU A 113 -3.19 2.50 -32.84
CA GLU A 113 -4.49 2.04 -33.33
C GLU A 113 -4.62 0.51 -33.21
N SER A 114 -3.55 -0.22 -33.52
CA SER A 114 -3.50 -1.68 -33.37
C SER A 114 -3.48 -2.14 -31.90
N PHE A 115 -3.07 -1.27 -30.97
CA PHE A 115 -2.93 -1.60 -29.55
C PHE A 115 -4.12 -1.16 -28.70
N LYS A 116 -4.91 -0.17 -29.09
CA LYS A 116 -5.92 0.51 -28.26
C LYS A 116 -6.92 -0.42 -27.56
N ASP A 117 -7.28 -1.55 -28.21
CA ASP A 117 -8.23 -2.53 -27.70
C ASP A 117 -7.56 -3.88 -27.34
N ALA A 118 -6.25 -3.85 -27.06
CA ALA A 118 -5.49 -5.04 -26.77
C ALA A 118 -5.60 -5.42 -25.28
N ASP A 119 -6.43 -6.41 -24.99
CA ASP A 119 -6.44 -7.10 -23.70
C ASP A 119 -5.25 -8.09 -23.60
N ILE A 120 -4.99 -8.63 -22.39
CA ILE A 120 -3.88 -9.55 -22.14
C ILE A 120 -3.92 -10.77 -23.10
N SER A 121 -5.09 -11.29 -23.44
CA SER A 121 -5.21 -12.43 -24.33
C SER A 121 -4.91 -12.09 -25.79
N LYS A 122 -5.07 -10.82 -26.17
CA LYS A 122 -4.64 -10.32 -27.48
C LYS A 122 -3.15 -9.99 -27.50
N ILE A 123 -2.58 -9.55 -26.36
CA ILE A 123 -1.15 -9.20 -26.28
C ILE A 123 -0.31 -10.46 -26.29
N PHE A 124 -0.68 -11.48 -25.54
CA PHE A 124 0.07 -12.74 -25.40
C PHE A 124 -0.73 -13.93 -25.92
N THR A 125 -0.04 -14.85 -26.58
CA THR A 125 -0.59 -16.14 -27.00
C THR A 125 -0.68 -17.10 -25.83
N GLU A 126 -1.49 -18.17 -25.95
CA GLU A 126 -1.56 -19.22 -24.94
C GLU A 126 -0.19 -19.83 -24.61
N LYS A 127 0.69 -19.94 -25.59
CA LYS A 127 2.05 -20.45 -25.42
C LYS A 127 2.92 -19.51 -24.59
N GLU A 128 2.80 -18.19 -24.78
CA GLU A 128 3.52 -17.16 -24.00
C GLU A 128 2.96 -17.05 -22.57
N MET A 129 1.71 -17.44 -22.37
CA MET A 129 1.06 -17.50 -21.06
C MET A 129 1.35 -18.77 -20.27
N GLN A 130 2.06 -19.75 -20.84
CA GLN A 130 2.46 -20.95 -20.11
C GLN A 130 3.45 -20.61 -18.98
N GLY A 131 3.12 -21.03 -17.76
CA GLY A 131 3.94 -20.77 -16.58
C GLY A 131 3.81 -19.37 -16.00
N VAL A 132 2.90 -18.54 -16.52
CA VAL A 132 2.65 -17.20 -15.96
C VAL A 132 2.24 -17.27 -14.48
N LEU A 133 2.88 -16.46 -13.66
CA LEU A 133 2.45 -16.23 -12.29
C LEU A 133 1.44 -15.09 -12.26
N ILE A 134 0.36 -15.29 -11.54
CA ILE A 134 -0.73 -14.32 -11.42
C ILE A 134 -0.85 -13.90 -9.96
N PHE A 135 -0.78 -12.59 -9.72
CA PHE A 135 -0.93 -12.00 -8.40
C PHE A 135 -2.02 -10.94 -8.44
N ASP A 136 -2.94 -10.99 -7.49
CA ASP A 136 -4.05 -10.04 -7.39
C ASP A 136 -3.84 -9.10 -6.20
N ALA A 137 -4.18 -7.82 -6.38
CA ALA A 137 -4.39 -6.86 -5.30
C ALA A 137 -5.87 -6.48 -5.27
N THR A 138 -6.51 -6.67 -4.12
CA THR A 138 -7.93 -6.43 -3.91
C THR A 138 -8.20 -5.24 -2.99
N ASN A 139 -7.15 -4.78 -2.27
CA ASN A 139 -7.24 -3.71 -1.29
C ASN A 139 -6.04 -2.76 -1.43
N LEU A 140 -6.31 -1.45 -1.61
CA LEU A 140 -5.29 -0.39 -1.61
C LEU A 140 -5.42 0.56 -0.43
N GLU A 141 -6.37 0.31 0.46
CA GLU A 141 -6.70 1.15 1.61
C GLU A 141 -5.68 0.96 2.74
N THR A 142 -5.16 2.06 3.30
CA THR A 142 -4.48 2.05 4.60
C THR A 142 -5.52 1.80 5.69
N SER A 143 -5.31 0.80 6.54
CA SER A 143 -6.33 0.30 7.46
C SER A 143 -5.73 -0.12 8.80
N ILE A 144 -6.59 -0.20 9.81
CA ILE A 144 -6.30 -0.88 11.08
C ILE A 144 -6.96 -2.26 11.06
N PHE A 145 -6.29 -3.24 11.64
CA PHE A 145 -6.79 -4.59 11.84
C PHE A 145 -6.75 -4.91 13.33
N ILE A 146 -7.92 -4.88 13.96
CA ILE A 146 -8.11 -5.16 15.38
C ILE A 146 -8.01 -6.66 15.62
N ASN A 147 -7.14 -7.06 16.51
CA ASN A 147 -6.94 -8.45 16.91
C ASN A 147 -8.12 -8.94 17.77
N LYS A 148 -8.77 -10.02 17.36
CA LYS A 148 -9.87 -10.65 18.10
C LYS A 148 -9.44 -11.93 18.83
N GLY A 149 -8.12 -12.19 18.86
CA GLY A 149 -7.59 -13.46 19.32
C GLY A 149 -7.70 -14.55 18.27
N ASN A 150 -7.03 -15.68 18.53
CA ASN A 150 -7.04 -16.86 17.65
C ASN A 150 -6.66 -16.57 16.18
N PHE A 151 -5.82 -15.54 15.93
CA PHE A 151 -5.41 -15.07 14.60
C PHE A 151 -6.55 -14.50 13.72
N GLU A 152 -7.64 -14.12 14.33
CA GLU A 152 -8.74 -13.42 13.67
C GLU A 152 -8.57 -11.91 13.87
N PHE A 153 -8.82 -11.14 12.79
CA PHE A 153 -8.68 -9.69 12.78
C PHE A 153 -9.90 -9.04 12.15
N GLU A 154 -10.37 -7.95 12.76
CA GLU A 154 -11.45 -7.10 12.24
C GLU A 154 -10.86 -5.85 11.59
N LYS A 155 -11.17 -5.60 10.32
CA LYS A 155 -10.72 -4.41 9.61
C LYS A 155 -11.51 -3.18 10.02
N ILE A 156 -10.80 -2.09 10.33
CA ILE A 156 -11.34 -0.75 10.53
C ILE A 156 -10.83 0.17 9.43
N SER A 157 -11.75 0.85 8.74
CA SER A 157 -11.42 1.88 7.76
C SER A 157 -11.08 3.19 8.44
N LEU A 158 -10.02 3.84 7.97
CA LEU A 158 -9.56 5.14 8.46
C LEU A 158 -10.21 6.30 7.69
N PRO A 159 -10.17 7.54 8.22
CA PRO A 159 -10.63 8.73 7.50
C PRO A 159 -10.09 8.84 6.08
N GLN A 160 -10.87 9.47 5.20
CA GLN A 160 -10.53 9.57 3.77
C GLN A 160 -9.20 10.25 3.52
N GLU A 161 -8.79 11.15 4.37
CA GLU A 161 -7.54 11.92 4.27
C GLU A 161 -6.31 11.01 4.34
N VAL A 162 -6.39 9.91 5.08
CA VAL A 162 -5.35 8.88 5.13
C VAL A 162 -5.12 8.23 3.76
N GLN A 163 -6.16 8.22 2.93
CA GLN A 163 -6.16 7.54 1.63
C GLN A 163 -5.66 8.42 0.48
N PHE A 164 -5.27 9.68 0.74
CA PHE A 164 -4.87 10.62 -0.31
C PHE A 164 -3.50 10.35 -0.91
N SER A 165 -2.63 9.66 -0.18
CA SER A 165 -1.27 9.33 -0.62
C SER A 165 -0.82 7.98 -0.05
N PRO A 166 0.16 7.31 -0.67
CA PRO A 166 0.76 6.12 -0.08
C PRO A 166 1.33 6.40 1.31
N VAL A 167 1.07 5.51 2.26
CA VAL A 167 1.60 5.58 3.63
C VAL A 167 2.78 4.62 3.76
N TYR A 168 3.94 5.16 4.18
CA TYR A 168 5.19 4.40 4.34
C TYR A 168 5.69 4.38 5.78
N ALA A 169 5.23 5.32 6.63
CA ALA A 169 5.66 5.44 8.01
C ALA A 169 4.45 5.61 8.92
N ILE A 170 4.46 4.91 10.05
CA ILE A 170 3.41 4.95 11.07
C ILE A 170 4.09 4.91 12.43
N ASN A 171 3.63 5.72 13.36
CA ASN A 171 4.00 5.64 14.76
C ASN A 171 2.80 5.97 15.65
N THR A 172 2.81 5.52 16.88
CA THR A 172 1.76 5.73 17.86
C THR A 172 2.33 6.27 19.16
N SER A 173 1.61 7.19 19.78
CA SER A 173 1.86 7.69 21.12
C SER A 173 0.59 8.36 21.64
N ASP A 174 0.48 8.53 22.93
CA ASP A 174 -0.52 9.39 23.54
C ASP A 174 -0.03 10.84 23.38
N PHE A 175 -0.48 11.53 22.31
CA PHE A 175 0.00 12.87 21.96
C PHE A 175 -0.77 13.98 22.65
N ASP A 176 -1.94 13.71 23.22
CA ASP A 176 -2.79 14.71 23.89
C ASP A 176 -3.06 14.39 25.37
N ASN A 177 -2.40 13.34 25.91
CA ASN A 177 -2.46 12.91 27.31
C ASN A 177 -3.87 12.53 27.79
N ASP A 178 -4.68 11.95 26.92
CA ASP A 178 -6.00 11.41 27.28
C ASP A 178 -5.95 9.95 27.74
N GLY A 179 -4.82 9.26 27.53
CA GLY A 179 -4.55 7.89 27.91
C GLY A 179 -4.68 6.88 26.77
N ASP A 180 -5.18 7.31 25.62
CA ASP A 180 -5.28 6.48 24.41
C ASP A 180 -4.08 6.71 23.47
N LYS A 181 -3.77 5.74 22.61
CA LYS A 181 -2.71 5.90 21.63
C LYS A 181 -3.24 6.52 20.36
N ASP A 182 -2.77 7.70 20.03
CA ASP A 182 -2.99 8.38 18.76
C ASP A 182 -2.06 7.85 17.67
N ILE A 183 -2.32 8.22 16.43
CA ILE A 183 -1.56 7.75 15.27
C ILE A 183 -0.99 8.94 14.49
N VAL A 184 0.31 8.89 14.20
CA VAL A 184 0.93 9.75 13.21
C VAL A 184 1.40 8.94 12.02
N MET A 185 1.16 9.47 10.81
CA MET A 185 1.53 8.79 9.56
C MET A 185 2.20 9.75 8.59
N GLY A 186 3.05 9.18 7.75
CA GLY A 186 3.68 9.90 6.65
C GLY A 186 3.88 9.02 5.44
N GLY A 187 4.06 9.66 4.29
CA GLY A 187 4.21 8.90 3.06
C GLY A 187 4.65 9.74 1.88
N ASN A 188 3.88 9.70 0.81
CA ASN A 188 4.15 10.24 -0.52
C ASN A 188 5.09 9.39 -1.37
N LEU A 189 5.00 9.55 -2.69
CA LEU A 189 5.85 8.86 -3.66
C LEU A 189 6.06 9.76 -4.88
N PHE A 190 7.31 10.23 -5.05
CA PHE A 190 7.66 11.18 -6.13
C PHE A 190 8.33 10.50 -7.32
N ASN A 191 9.03 9.39 -7.09
CA ASN A 191 9.72 8.67 -8.14
C ASN A 191 8.77 7.73 -8.89
N VAL A 192 7.90 8.30 -9.69
CA VAL A 192 6.90 7.62 -10.52
C VAL A 192 7.04 8.05 -11.96
N LYS A 193 6.40 7.31 -12.89
CA LYS A 193 6.35 7.71 -14.29
C LYS A 193 5.58 9.03 -14.46
N PRO A 194 6.02 9.92 -15.35
CA PRO A 194 5.37 11.22 -15.56
C PRO A 194 3.87 11.14 -15.86
N GLU A 195 3.42 10.09 -16.55
CA GLU A 195 2.02 9.87 -16.92
C GLU A 195 1.12 9.55 -15.73
N VAL A 196 1.72 9.08 -14.64
CA VAL A 196 0.99 8.75 -13.41
C VAL A 196 0.78 9.98 -12.55
N GLY A 197 1.73 10.92 -12.58
CA GLY A 197 1.83 12.05 -11.66
C GLY A 197 2.38 11.63 -10.29
N ILE A 198 3.00 12.55 -9.59
CA ILE A 198 3.53 12.31 -8.25
C ILE A 198 2.40 12.16 -7.22
N TYR A 199 2.62 11.34 -6.22
CA TYR A 199 1.72 11.19 -5.06
C TYR A 199 2.26 12.05 -3.93
N ASP A 200 1.80 13.30 -3.83
CA ASP A 200 2.29 14.33 -2.88
C ASP A 200 1.17 14.97 -2.04
N ALA A 201 0.02 14.34 -2.00
CA ALA A 201 -1.18 14.91 -1.36
C ALA A 201 -1.17 14.80 0.18
N SER A 202 -0.17 14.15 0.79
CA SER A 202 -0.03 14.08 2.24
C SER A 202 1.01 15.06 2.77
N TYR A 203 0.65 15.80 3.80
CA TYR A 203 1.53 16.69 4.58
C TYR A 203 1.74 16.18 6.00
N GLY A 204 1.68 14.87 6.20
CA GLY A 204 1.58 14.24 7.50
C GLY A 204 0.13 14.09 7.92
N ILE A 205 -0.12 13.06 8.68
CA ILE A 205 -1.46 12.72 9.18
C ILE A 205 -1.33 12.56 10.68
N TYR A 206 -2.18 13.25 11.41
CA TYR A 206 -2.43 13.04 12.82
C TYR A 206 -3.88 12.58 12.99
N LEU A 207 -4.05 11.45 13.61
CA LEU A 207 -5.34 10.86 13.95
C LEU A 207 -5.44 10.76 15.47
N GLU A 208 -6.35 11.51 16.05
CA GLU A 208 -6.76 11.37 17.45
C GLU A 208 -7.61 10.10 17.58
N ASN A 209 -7.23 9.26 18.52
CA ASN A 209 -7.99 8.07 18.87
C ASN A 209 -9.13 8.45 19.81
N ILE A 210 -10.35 8.00 19.53
CA ILE A 210 -11.52 8.33 20.36
C ILE A 210 -11.94 7.15 21.24
N ASP A 211 -11.84 5.94 20.74
CA ASP A 211 -12.34 4.74 21.40
C ASP A 211 -11.68 3.44 20.89
N GLY A 212 -10.52 3.54 20.27
CA GLY A 212 -9.83 2.41 19.63
C GLY A 212 -10.45 1.91 18.33
N LYS A 213 -11.57 2.53 17.88
CA LYS A 213 -12.29 2.18 16.64
C LYS A 213 -12.63 3.38 15.77
N SER A 214 -12.72 4.54 16.39
CA SER A 214 -13.05 5.81 15.76
C SER A 214 -11.86 6.74 15.86
N PHE A 215 -11.47 7.36 14.76
CA PHE A 215 -10.30 8.22 14.67
C PHE A 215 -10.67 9.54 14.02
N ASN A 216 -10.33 10.65 14.67
CA ASN A 216 -10.54 11.99 14.15
C ASN A 216 -9.28 12.47 13.41
N PHE A 217 -9.42 12.87 12.16
CA PHE A 217 -8.37 13.54 11.43
C PHE A 217 -8.32 15.04 11.80
N HIS A 218 -7.15 15.53 12.12
CA HIS A 218 -6.90 16.95 12.39
C HIS A 218 -6.17 17.61 11.22
N PRO A 219 -6.84 18.48 10.43
CA PRO A 219 -6.24 19.10 9.25
C PRO A 219 -5.01 19.98 9.56
N SER A 220 -4.97 20.58 10.75
CA SER A 220 -3.81 21.34 11.21
C SER A 220 -2.67 20.47 11.75
N GLY A 221 -2.91 19.14 11.86
CA GLY A 221 -1.98 18.16 12.43
C GLY A 221 -1.57 18.45 13.85
N LYS A 222 -2.31 19.26 14.58
CA LYS A 222 -1.86 19.80 15.92
C LYS A 222 -0.37 20.23 15.89
N GLY A 223 0.07 20.85 14.76
CA GLY A 223 1.47 21.22 14.53
C GLY A 223 2.32 20.14 13.84
N PHE A 224 1.79 18.97 13.60
CA PHE A 224 2.46 17.89 12.86
C PHE A 224 2.33 18.12 11.35
N PHE A 225 3.30 18.80 10.77
CA PHE A 225 3.33 19.11 9.35
C PHE A 225 4.60 18.51 8.72
N LEU A 226 4.42 17.44 7.97
CA LEU A 226 5.48 16.68 7.33
C LEU A 226 5.43 16.81 5.82
N LYS A 227 6.32 17.58 5.25
CA LYS A 227 6.46 17.71 3.80
C LYS A 227 7.52 16.73 3.27
N GLY A 228 7.27 16.15 2.09
CA GLY A 228 8.23 15.27 1.41
C GLY A 228 7.82 13.81 1.40
N GLU A 229 8.74 12.96 0.96
CA GLU A 229 8.58 11.50 0.92
C GLU A 229 9.01 10.89 2.26
N ILE A 230 8.10 10.82 3.23
CA ILE A 230 8.36 10.24 4.55
C ILE A 230 8.59 8.73 4.41
N ARG A 231 9.60 8.21 5.11
CA ARG A 231 9.95 6.78 5.09
C ARG A 231 9.96 6.13 6.46
N ASP A 232 10.22 6.91 7.50
CA ASP A 232 10.15 6.42 8.87
C ASP A 232 9.86 7.55 9.85
N ILE A 233 9.18 7.22 10.95
CA ILE A 233 8.87 8.10 12.08
C ILE A 233 9.18 7.31 13.34
N LEU A 234 10.11 7.80 14.15
CA LEU A 234 10.54 7.16 15.38
C LEU A 234 10.43 8.12 16.56
N MET A 235 9.77 7.70 17.62
CA MET A 235 9.78 8.43 18.89
C MET A 235 11.17 8.34 19.53
N ILE A 236 11.78 9.50 19.84
CA ILE A 236 13.06 9.60 20.57
C ILE A 236 12.77 9.61 22.07
N ASN A 237 11.74 10.34 22.45
CA ASN A 237 11.21 10.46 23.82
C ASN A 237 9.75 10.97 23.75
N ASP A 238 9.15 11.25 24.91
CA ASP A 238 7.74 11.62 25.02
C ASP A 238 7.38 12.99 24.37
N SER A 239 8.34 13.74 23.88
CA SER A 239 8.13 15.07 23.27
C SER A 239 8.87 15.28 21.96
N GLN A 240 9.58 14.26 21.46
CA GLN A 240 10.40 14.38 20.26
C GLN A 240 10.25 13.16 19.36
N MET A 241 10.05 13.40 18.08
CA MET A 241 10.09 12.38 17.04
C MET A 241 11.15 12.68 15.99
N LEU A 242 11.79 11.64 15.51
CA LEU A 242 12.72 11.66 14.39
C LEU A 242 11.99 11.25 13.12
N VAL A 243 12.11 12.06 12.07
CA VAL A 243 11.47 11.78 10.79
C VAL A 243 12.53 11.64 9.70
N THR A 244 12.52 10.52 9.01
CA THR A 244 13.35 10.29 7.84
C THR A 244 12.57 10.52 6.56
N ARG A 245 13.23 11.11 5.55
CA ARG A 245 12.65 11.40 4.23
C ARG A 245 13.58 10.91 3.13
N ASN A 246 12.98 10.48 2.02
CA ASN A 246 13.76 10.11 0.85
C ASN A 246 14.40 11.36 0.22
N LYS A 247 15.72 11.34 -0.02
CA LYS A 247 16.49 12.42 -0.63
C LYS A 247 16.38 13.79 0.07
N ASP A 248 16.19 13.79 1.38
CA ASP A 248 16.07 15.01 2.18
C ASP A 248 16.73 14.82 3.55
N SER A 249 16.88 15.92 4.29
CA SER A 249 17.49 15.94 5.61
C SER A 249 16.62 15.20 6.63
N LEU A 250 17.29 14.55 7.57
CA LEU A 250 16.68 14.02 8.79
C LEU A 250 16.18 15.20 9.63
N THR A 251 14.97 15.09 10.17
CA THR A 251 14.33 16.16 10.92
C THR A 251 13.90 15.66 12.29
N ILE A 252 14.14 16.46 13.34
CA ILE A 252 13.57 16.25 14.66
C ILE A 252 12.39 17.20 14.81
N TYR A 253 11.23 16.63 15.11
CA TYR A 253 10.03 17.37 15.51
C TYR A 253 9.90 17.38 17.02
N ASN A 254 9.67 18.56 17.57
CA ASN A 254 9.27 18.72 18.96
C ASN A 254 7.75 18.93 19.00
N PHE A 255 7.08 18.21 19.84
CA PHE A 255 5.67 18.41 20.13
C PHE A 255 5.52 18.55 21.65
N ASN A 256 4.61 19.43 22.06
CA ASN A 256 4.25 19.56 23.46
C ASN A 256 2.89 18.88 23.60
N PRO A 257 2.80 17.81 24.39
CA PRO A 257 1.51 17.28 24.79
C PRO A 257 0.83 18.38 25.63
N GLU A 258 -0.28 18.96 25.13
CA GLU A 258 -1.10 19.91 25.91
C GLU A 258 -2.25 19.20 26.58
#